data_77a745387fa19bd8f4912f4bdd8ea05b
#
_entry.id   77a745387fa19bd8f4912f4bdd8ea05b
#
_cell.length_a   1.000
_cell.length_b   1.000
_cell.length_c   1.000
_cell.angle_alpha   90.00
_cell.angle_beta   90.00
_cell.angle_gamma   90.00
#
_symmetry.space_group_name_H-M   'P 1'
#
loop_
_entity.id
_entity.type
_entity.pdbx_description
1 polymer ?
#
loop_
_entity_poly.entity_id
_entity_poly.type
_entity_poly.pdbx_seq_one_letter_code
_entity_poly.pdbx_strand_id
1 'polypeptide(L)'
;MKELEGLQSCLLQMLVAFREFTEQYGLTFFLVGGSALGAHRHQGFIPWDDDVDIAMMRGDFEKMERIMEQIGNRIGEFAYSPVENHIIPEAPIGYLYDTVHTQKGYENTAKIDIHPIDGVPKQAFLRKVQMVSSLVYYLSEYRLPVKNKGKKIRAVSKFILKITPDFLFRFYMRVTKKIMTSWSDESSEEICSLFGVAGYRREVMPRSYLMPLKKVLFEGEEFFAPGDMDPYLKRLYGDYKTLPPEEERYPRHDSYRMYLKE
;
A
#
# COMPACT_ATOMS: atom_id res chain seq x y z
N MET A 1 -6.77 23.58 1.67
CA MET A 1 -6.24 23.26 0.32
C MET A 1 -4.85 23.87 0.14
N LYS A 2 -4.63 25.18 0.34
CA LYS A 2 -3.24 25.74 0.40
C LYS A 2 -2.35 25.08 1.46
N GLU A 3 -2.95 24.53 2.50
CA GLU A 3 -2.24 23.84 3.61
C GLU A 3 -1.60 22.52 3.18
N LEU A 4 -2.09 21.88 2.10
CA LEU A 4 -1.55 20.61 1.60
C LEU A 4 -0.51 20.76 0.49
N GLU A 5 -0.36 21.97 -0.09
CA GLU A 5 0.53 22.19 -1.24
C GLU A 5 1.98 21.75 -0.96
N GLY A 6 2.48 22.03 0.24
CA GLY A 6 3.82 21.62 0.65
C GLY A 6 3.98 20.11 0.75
N LEU A 7 3.01 19.42 1.39
CA LEU A 7 3.00 17.97 1.52
C LEU A 7 2.86 17.31 0.14
N GLN A 8 1.89 17.72 -0.67
CA GLN A 8 1.66 17.16 -2.01
C GLN A 8 2.86 17.36 -2.93
N SER A 9 3.56 18.51 -2.81
CA SER A 9 4.81 18.76 -3.53
C SER A 9 5.91 17.77 -3.11
N CYS A 10 6.06 17.51 -1.81
CA CYS A 10 7.01 16.51 -1.30
C CYS A 10 6.65 15.09 -1.78
N LEU A 11 5.38 14.70 -1.68
CA LEU A 11 4.89 13.40 -2.16
C LEU A 11 5.13 13.21 -3.66
N LEU A 12 4.95 14.26 -4.47
CA LEU A 12 5.25 14.21 -5.91
C LEU A 12 6.75 14.01 -6.15
N GLN A 13 7.61 14.72 -5.44
CA GLN A 13 9.07 14.55 -5.54
C GLN A 13 9.50 13.12 -5.17
N MET A 14 8.92 12.56 -4.10
CA MET A 14 9.13 11.16 -3.72
C MET A 14 8.69 10.19 -4.81
N LEU A 15 7.53 10.44 -5.42
CA LEU A 15 6.97 9.59 -6.48
C LEU A 15 7.83 9.63 -7.74
N VAL A 16 8.35 10.80 -8.12
CA VAL A 16 9.30 10.96 -9.24
C VAL A 16 10.62 10.26 -8.94
N ALA A 17 11.19 10.44 -7.74
CA ALA A 17 12.42 9.75 -7.35
C ALA A 17 12.24 8.22 -7.34
N PHE A 18 11.07 7.73 -6.92
CA PHE A 18 10.77 6.30 -6.96
C PHE A 18 10.61 5.79 -8.40
N ARG A 19 10.04 6.58 -9.31
CA ARG A 19 9.96 6.26 -10.74
C ARG A 19 11.35 6.11 -11.35
N GLU A 20 12.24 7.08 -11.13
CA GLU A 20 13.62 7.04 -11.62
C GLU A 20 14.37 5.81 -11.09
N PHE A 21 14.20 5.51 -9.81
CA PHE A 21 14.75 4.29 -9.21
C PHE A 21 14.20 3.04 -9.89
N THR A 22 12.90 2.91 -10.04
CA THR A 22 12.30 1.70 -10.66
C THR A 22 12.68 1.54 -12.13
N GLU A 23 12.76 2.62 -12.89
CA GLU A 23 13.24 2.62 -14.28
C GLU A 23 14.69 2.15 -14.37
N GLN A 24 15.58 2.62 -13.48
CA GLN A 24 16.98 2.21 -13.43
C GLN A 24 17.15 0.69 -13.26
N TYR A 25 16.26 0.06 -12.49
CA TYR A 25 16.33 -1.37 -12.18
C TYR A 25 15.37 -2.24 -13.00
N GLY A 26 14.67 -1.67 -13.98
CA GLY A 26 13.70 -2.39 -14.81
C GLY A 26 12.52 -2.96 -14.04
N LEU A 27 12.05 -2.20 -13.04
CA LEU A 27 10.88 -2.53 -12.21
C LEU A 27 9.67 -1.70 -12.65
N THR A 28 8.48 -2.20 -12.38
CA THR A 28 7.24 -1.50 -12.70
C THR A 28 6.40 -1.30 -11.44
N PHE A 29 5.98 -0.07 -11.19
CA PHE A 29 4.94 0.27 -10.23
C PHE A 29 3.80 1.04 -10.90
N PHE A 30 2.67 1.16 -10.22
CA PHE A 30 1.51 1.88 -10.73
C PHE A 30 0.68 2.48 -9.59
N LEU A 31 0.01 3.58 -9.89
CA LEU A 31 -0.90 4.24 -8.96
C LEU A 31 -2.07 3.33 -8.63
N VAL A 32 -2.49 3.30 -7.38
CA VAL A 32 -3.66 2.54 -6.90
C VAL A 32 -4.49 3.40 -5.95
N GLY A 33 -5.58 2.86 -5.44
CA GLY A 33 -6.34 3.50 -4.37
C GLY A 33 -6.77 4.93 -4.67
N GLY A 34 -6.54 5.82 -3.71
CA GLY A 34 -6.81 7.25 -3.80
C GLY A 34 -6.01 7.93 -4.89
N SER A 35 -4.75 7.55 -5.07
CA SER A 35 -3.86 8.12 -6.10
C SER A 35 -4.33 7.79 -7.52
N ALA A 36 -4.81 6.57 -7.78
CA ALA A 36 -5.43 6.23 -9.07
C ALA A 36 -6.73 7.00 -9.32
N LEU A 37 -7.56 7.16 -8.27
CA LEU A 37 -8.77 7.98 -8.36
C LEU A 37 -8.44 9.46 -8.64
N GLY A 38 -7.41 9.99 -7.97
CA GLY A 38 -6.90 11.35 -8.19
C GLY A 38 -6.43 11.54 -9.63
N ALA A 39 -5.59 10.66 -10.15
CA ALA A 39 -5.13 10.66 -11.54
C ALA A 39 -6.31 10.65 -12.52
N HIS A 40 -7.31 9.80 -12.28
CA HIS A 40 -8.46 9.65 -13.17
C HIS A 40 -9.40 10.84 -13.17
N ARG A 41 -9.63 11.46 -12.01
CA ARG A 41 -10.67 12.50 -11.82
C ARG A 41 -10.10 13.91 -11.83
N HIS A 42 -8.88 14.10 -11.33
CA HIS A 42 -8.26 15.42 -11.12
C HIS A 42 -6.98 15.60 -11.94
N GLN A 43 -6.45 14.57 -12.59
CA GLN A 43 -5.12 14.54 -13.22
C GLN A 43 -3.99 14.88 -12.22
N GLY A 44 -4.19 14.55 -10.95
CA GLY A 44 -3.29 14.85 -9.84
C GLY A 44 -3.89 14.39 -8.52
N PHE A 45 -3.46 15.00 -7.43
CA PHE A 45 -4.04 14.71 -6.12
C PHE A 45 -5.54 15.01 -6.03
N ILE A 46 -6.25 14.22 -5.27
CA ILE A 46 -7.54 14.66 -4.74
C ILE A 46 -7.24 15.86 -3.82
N PRO A 47 -7.97 17.01 -3.93
CA PRO A 47 -7.58 18.27 -3.27
C PRO A 47 -7.40 18.21 -1.76
N TRP A 48 -7.94 17.20 -1.09
CA TRP A 48 -7.83 16.97 0.35
C TRP A 48 -7.06 15.70 0.70
N ASP A 49 -6.39 15.07 -0.28
CA ASP A 49 -5.60 13.85 -0.06
C ASP A 49 -4.21 14.18 0.47
N ASP A 50 -3.74 13.42 1.43
CA ASP A 50 -2.52 13.64 2.18
C ASP A 50 -1.56 12.44 2.17
N ASP A 51 -1.80 11.46 1.29
CA ASP A 51 -0.96 10.29 1.06
C ASP A 51 -0.86 9.91 -0.43
N VAL A 52 0.00 8.96 -0.74
CA VAL A 52 0.13 8.34 -2.06
C VAL A 52 0.16 6.83 -1.92
N ASP A 53 -0.76 6.18 -2.63
CA ASP A 53 -0.81 4.73 -2.75
C ASP A 53 -0.27 4.28 -4.11
N ILE A 54 0.74 3.43 -4.11
CA ILE A 54 1.23 2.74 -5.30
C ILE A 54 1.25 1.22 -5.10
N ALA A 55 1.28 0.49 -6.18
CA ALA A 55 1.42 -0.97 -6.12
C ALA A 55 2.48 -1.48 -7.09
N MET A 56 2.99 -2.65 -6.77
CA MET A 56 3.87 -3.45 -7.62
C MET A 56 3.36 -4.87 -7.66
N MET A 57 3.48 -5.54 -8.81
CA MET A 57 3.26 -6.98 -8.87
C MET A 57 4.26 -7.69 -7.95
N ARG A 58 3.88 -8.81 -7.33
CA ARG A 58 4.70 -9.50 -6.31
C ARG A 58 6.15 -9.69 -6.71
N GLY A 59 6.39 -10.11 -7.95
CA GLY A 59 7.74 -10.35 -8.45
C GLY A 59 8.62 -9.10 -8.45
N ASP A 60 8.09 -7.96 -8.91
CA ASP A 60 8.79 -6.68 -8.90
C ASP A 60 8.95 -6.12 -7.48
N PHE A 61 7.93 -6.28 -6.63
CA PHE A 61 8.01 -5.88 -5.23
C PHE A 61 9.15 -6.59 -4.48
N GLU A 62 9.27 -7.91 -4.63
CA GLU A 62 10.34 -8.67 -3.99
C GLU A 62 11.73 -8.36 -4.55
N LYS A 63 11.82 -8.03 -5.86
CA LYS A 63 13.08 -7.53 -6.43
C LYS A 63 13.43 -6.17 -5.86
N MET A 64 12.46 -5.27 -5.78
CA MET A 64 12.62 -3.95 -5.19
C MET A 64 13.14 -4.05 -3.75
N GLU A 65 12.53 -4.87 -2.87
CA GLU A 65 12.99 -5.05 -1.50
C GLU A 65 14.46 -5.51 -1.41
N ARG A 66 14.86 -6.47 -2.26
CA ARG A 66 16.26 -6.93 -2.30
C ARG A 66 17.25 -5.85 -2.76
N ILE A 67 16.85 -5.03 -3.75
CA ILE A 67 17.69 -3.93 -4.24
C ILE A 67 17.79 -2.85 -3.16
N MET A 68 16.67 -2.50 -2.53
CA MET A 68 16.63 -1.51 -1.45
C MET A 68 17.54 -1.88 -0.28
N GLU A 69 17.54 -3.14 0.15
CA GLU A 69 18.44 -3.65 1.17
C GLU A 69 19.91 -3.46 0.77
N GLN A 70 20.27 -3.74 -0.49
CA GLN A 70 21.64 -3.60 -1.01
C GLN A 70 22.14 -2.16 -1.06
N ILE A 71 21.24 -1.20 -1.34
CA ILE A 71 21.57 0.24 -1.38
C ILE A 71 21.35 0.98 -0.05
N GLY A 72 21.10 0.24 1.05
CA GLY A 72 20.92 0.79 2.38
C GLY A 72 19.55 1.43 2.61
N ASN A 73 18.52 0.97 1.93
CA ASN A 73 17.12 1.42 2.07
C ASN A 73 16.94 2.93 1.88
N ARG A 74 17.60 3.51 0.86
CA ARG A 74 17.49 4.94 0.55
C ARG A 74 17.43 5.20 -0.96
N ILE A 75 16.61 6.20 -1.31
CA ILE A 75 16.53 6.80 -2.65
C ILE A 75 16.75 8.30 -2.45
N GLY A 76 17.97 8.81 -2.72
CA GLY A 76 18.31 10.19 -2.43
C GLY A 76 18.14 10.53 -0.95
N GLU A 77 17.29 11.51 -0.66
CA GLU A 77 16.97 11.94 0.71
C GLU A 77 15.83 11.14 1.36
N PHE A 78 15.13 10.31 0.58
CA PHE A 78 14.02 9.50 1.08
C PHE A 78 14.51 8.15 1.58
N ALA A 79 13.89 7.64 2.65
CA ALA A 79 14.21 6.34 3.20
C ALA A 79 13.07 5.34 2.97
N TYR A 80 13.44 4.08 2.86
CA TYR A 80 12.52 2.97 2.70
C TYR A 80 12.37 2.17 4.00
N SER A 81 11.14 1.91 4.39
CA SER A 81 10.81 0.98 5.47
C SER A 81 10.30 -0.33 4.86
N PRO A 82 11.09 -1.43 4.94
CA PRO A 82 10.70 -2.71 4.36
C PRO A 82 9.56 -3.38 5.15
N VAL A 83 8.93 -4.37 4.55
CA VAL A 83 7.87 -5.17 5.19
C VAL A 83 8.42 -5.91 6.42
N GLU A 84 9.58 -6.56 6.27
CA GLU A 84 10.29 -7.20 7.38
C GLU A 84 11.31 -6.21 7.98
N ASN A 85 11.46 -6.20 9.30
CA ASN A 85 12.28 -5.21 10.03
C ASN A 85 11.84 -3.77 9.77
N HIS A 86 10.56 -3.56 9.71
CA HIS A 86 9.92 -2.28 9.41
C HIS A 86 10.25 -1.21 10.45
N ILE A 87 10.36 0.02 9.95
CA ILE A 87 10.46 1.24 10.77
C ILE A 87 9.05 1.78 11.05
N ILE A 88 8.14 1.62 10.07
CA ILE A 88 6.75 2.06 10.17
C ILE A 88 5.85 0.83 10.39
N PRO A 89 5.35 0.58 11.61
CA PRO A 89 4.62 -0.65 11.95
C PRO A 89 3.10 -0.51 11.70
N GLU A 90 2.69 -0.19 10.49
CA GLU A 90 1.26 0.02 10.18
C GLU A 90 0.62 -1.18 9.48
N ALA A 91 1.20 -1.65 8.38
CA ALA A 91 0.71 -2.79 7.61
C ALA A 91 1.88 -3.52 6.92
N PRO A 92 1.70 -4.79 6.50
CA PRO A 92 2.73 -5.53 5.75
C PRO A 92 2.86 -5.07 4.29
N ILE A 93 3.18 -3.80 4.11
CA ILE A 93 3.49 -3.12 2.87
C ILE A 93 4.82 -2.38 3.02
N GLY A 94 5.43 -1.99 1.91
CA GLY A 94 6.61 -1.12 1.95
C GLY A 94 6.21 0.34 2.13
N TYR A 95 7.08 1.14 2.73
CA TYR A 95 6.87 2.58 2.86
C TYR A 95 8.12 3.34 2.40
N LEU A 96 7.97 4.23 1.44
CA LEU A 96 8.95 5.29 1.19
C LEU A 96 8.54 6.51 2.00
N TYR A 97 9.46 7.14 2.73
CA TYR A 97 9.13 8.26 3.60
C TYR A 97 10.18 9.37 3.56
N ASP A 98 9.73 10.59 3.79
CA ASP A 98 10.61 11.77 3.89
C ASP A 98 11.38 11.76 5.20
N THR A 99 12.71 11.94 5.13
CA THR A 99 13.58 11.99 6.31
C THR A 99 13.95 13.40 6.74
N VAL A 100 13.73 14.39 5.91
CA VAL A 100 14.12 15.78 6.17
C VAL A 100 13.18 16.44 7.18
N HIS A 101 11.88 16.20 7.02
CA HIS A 101 10.83 16.77 7.89
C HIS A 101 10.45 15.87 9.05
N THR A 102 11.09 14.72 9.22
CA THR A 102 10.80 13.74 10.28
C THR A 102 11.37 14.19 11.63
N GLN A 103 10.82 15.24 12.24
CA GLN A 103 11.29 15.74 13.54
C GLN A 103 10.62 15.09 14.76
N LYS A 104 9.46 14.44 14.62
CA LYS A 104 8.64 13.96 15.72
C LYS A 104 8.15 12.50 15.60
N GLY A 105 8.83 11.69 14.79
CA GLY A 105 8.43 10.30 14.52
C GLY A 105 7.72 10.15 13.18
N TYR A 106 7.69 8.91 12.67
CA TYR A 106 7.22 8.58 11.32
C TYR A 106 5.71 8.76 11.11
N GLU A 107 4.93 8.89 12.18
CA GLU A 107 3.49 9.06 12.13
C GLU A 107 3.04 10.38 11.49
N ASN A 108 3.97 11.35 11.40
CA ASN A 108 3.71 12.70 10.92
C ASN A 108 4.58 13.09 9.71
N THR A 109 5.10 12.13 8.94
CA THR A 109 5.93 12.42 7.76
C THR A 109 5.20 12.08 6.46
N ALA A 110 5.57 12.74 5.36
CA ALA A 110 5.11 12.33 4.03
C ALA A 110 5.56 10.90 3.75
N LYS A 111 4.64 10.06 3.29
CA LYS A 111 4.93 8.67 2.94
C LYS A 111 4.17 8.22 1.71
N ILE A 112 4.80 7.34 0.96
CA ILE A 112 4.18 6.57 -0.12
C ILE A 112 4.00 5.15 0.37
N ASP A 113 2.78 4.66 0.30
CA ASP A 113 2.41 3.30 0.64
C ASP A 113 2.60 2.41 -0.59
N ILE A 114 3.48 1.38 -0.49
CA ILE A 114 3.85 0.51 -1.61
C ILE A 114 3.23 -0.88 -1.39
N HIS A 115 2.16 -1.16 -2.11
CA HIS A 115 1.36 -2.36 -1.97
C HIS A 115 1.85 -3.50 -2.86
N PRO A 116 2.21 -4.67 -2.32
CA PRO A 116 2.41 -5.86 -3.14
C PRO A 116 1.08 -6.41 -3.64
N ILE A 117 1.00 -6.76 -4.93
CA ILE A 117 -0.14 -7.43 -5.55
C ILE A 117 0.15 -8.90 -5.73
N ASP A 118 -0.71 -9.73 -5.15
CA ASP A 118 -0.61 -11.19 -5.15
C ASP A 118 -1.67 -11.84 -6.03
N GLY A 119 -1.35 -13.01 -6.58
CA GLY A 119 -2.34 -13.85 -7.23
C GLY A 119 -3.36 -14.43 -6.24
N VAL A 120 -4.57 -14.69 -6.71
CA VAL A 120 -5.66 -15.26 -5.92
C VAL A 120 -6.00 -16.67 -6.44
N PRO A 121 -6.06 -17.69 -5.57
CA PRO A 121 -6.44 -19.05 -5.98
C PRO A 121 -7.88 -19.12 -6.45
N LYS A 122 -8.17 -20.00 -7.45
CA LYS A 122 -9.52 -20.20 -7.98
C LYS A 122 -10.46 -20.84 -6.96
N GLN A 123 -9.96 -21.77 -6.14
CA GLN A 123 -10.77 -22.56 -5.20
C GLN A 123 -11.11 -21.74 -3.95
N ALA A 124 -12.39 -21.70 -3.61
CA ALA A 124 -12.90 -20.94 -2.45
C ALA A 124 -12.24 -21.34 -1.11
N PHE A 125 -11.90 -22.63 -0.94
CA PHE A 125 -11.18 -23.09 0.25
C PHE A 125 -9.76 -22.49 0.31
N LEU A 126 -9.01 -22.50 -0.79
CA LEU A 126 -7.67 -21.95 -0.84
C LEU A 126 -7.65 -20.42 -0.65
N ARG A 127 -8.67 -19.71 -1.12
CA ARG A 127 -8.88 -18.28 -0.80
C ARG A 127 -9.02 -18.03 0.70
N LYS A 128 -9.76 -18.89 1.41
CA LYS A 128 -9.85 -18.79 2.87
C LYS A 128 -8.49 -19.08 3.52
N VAL A 129 -7.74 -20.06 3.02
CA VAL A 129 -6.38 -20.34 3.50
C VAL A 129 -5.48 -19.13 3.28
N GLN A 130 -5.47 -18.52 2.10
CA GLN A 130 -4.71 -17.32 1.80
C GLN A 130 -5.09 -16.15 2.75
N MET A 131 -6.37 -15.88 2.91
CA MET A 131 -6.88 -14.82 3.79
C MET A 131 -6.51 -15.05 5.25
N VAL A 132 -6.63 -16.30 5.75
CA VAL A 132 -6.24 -16.62 7.14
C VAL A 132 -4.74 -16.53 7.30
N SER A 133 -3.96 -16.97 6.30
CA SER A 133 -2.50 -16.87 6.34
C SER A 133 -2.04 -15.41 6.37
N SER A 134 -2.66 -14.51 5.61
CA SER A 134 -2.33 -13.08 5.67
C SER A 134 -2.64 -12.46 7.04
N LEU A 135 -3.74 -12.88 7.69
CA LEU A 135 -4.07 -12.44 9.03
C LEU A 135 -3.07 -12.95 10.09
N VAL A 136 -2.70 -14.23 10.00
CA VAL A 136 -1.70 -14.82 10.92
C VAL A 136 -0.32 -14.19 10.69
N TYR A 137 0.05 -13.91 9.43
CA TYR A 137 1.27 -13.18 9.11
C TYR A 137 1.29 -11.80 9.78
N TYR A 138 0.23 -11.01 9.59
CA TYR A 138 0.09 -9.70 10.25
C TYR A 138 0.27 -9.78 11.77
N LEU A 139 -0.44 -10.71 12.43
CA LEU A 139 -0.33 -10.90 13.88
C LEU A 139 1.09 -11.31 14.32
N SER A 140 1.75 -12.12 13.51
CA SER A 140 3.09 -12.65 13.82
C SER A 140 4.17 -11.60 13.64
N GLU A 141 4.05 -10.75 12.63
CA GLU A 141 5.02 -9.70 12.30
C GLU A 141 4.86 -8.50 13.24
N TYR A 142 3.67 -7.92 13.28
CA TYR A 142 3.45 -6.63 13.96
C TYR A 142 3.15 -6.76 15.45
N ARG A 143 2.80 -7.96 15.94
CA ARG A 143 2.41 -8.18 17.34
C ARG A 143 1.29 -7.25 17.81
N LEU A 144 0.48 -6.73 16.89
CA LEU A 144 -0.63 -5.84 17.15
C LEU A 144 -1.97 -6.57 16.98
N PRO A 145 -2.95 -6.30 17.87
CA PRO A 145 -4.28 -6.85 17.70
C PRO A 145 -4.96 -6.23 16.49
N VAL A 146 -5.65 -7.05 15.72
CA VAL A 146 -6.36 -6.63 14.50
C VAL A 146 -7.38 -5.53 14.84
N LYS A 147 -7.24 -4.36 14.22
CA LYS A 147 -8.06 -3.18 14.54
C LYS A 147 -9.44 -3.27 13.87
N ASN A 148 -9.58 -3.37 12.61
CA ASN A 148 -10.82 -3.12 11.85
C ASN A 148 -11.70 -4.35 11.53
N LYS A 149 -11.60 -5.44 12.30
CA LYS A 149 -12.33 -6.70 12.04
C LYS A 149 -13.40 -7.04 13.13
N GLY A 150 -13.77 -6.07 13.95
CA GLY A 150 -14.78 -6.24 15.00
C GLY A 150 -14.25 -6.70 16.36
N LYS A 151 -15.06 -6.46 17.44
CA LYS A 151 -14.66 -6.67 18.84
C LYS A 151 -14.22 -8.11 19.16
N LYS A 152 -14.89 -9.12 18.58
CA LYS A 152 -14.59 -10.54 18.81
C LYS A 152 -13.20 -10.92 18.26
N ILE A 153 -12.91 -10.55 17.01
CA ILE A 153 -11.61 -10.85 16.38
C ILE A 153 -10.49 -10.11 17.11
N ARG A 154 -10.73 -8.87 17.54
CA ARG A 154 -9.78 -8.11 18.35
C ARG A 154 -9.48 -8.76 19.70
N ALA A 155 -10.50 -9.31 20.39
CA ALA A 155 -10.31 -10.01 21.66
C ALA A 155 -9.52 -11.31 21.47
N VAL A 156 -9.86 -12.11 20.45
CA VAL A 156 -9.15 -13.35 20.09
C VAL A 156 -7.70 -13.05 19.73
N SER A 157 -7.44 -12.02 18.91
CA SER A 157 -6.07 -11.65 18.54
C SER A 157 -5.24 -11.21 19.75
N LYS A 158 -5.81 -10.44 20.69
CA LYS A 158 -5.14 -10.09 21.95
C LYS A 158 -4.79 -11.32 22.78
N PHE A 159 -5.70 -12.28 22.87
CA PHE A 159 -5.47 -13.53 23.61
C PHE A 159 -4.34 -14.34 22.96
N ILE A 160 -4.37 -14.54 21.63
CA ILE A 160 -3.31 -15.23 20.89
C ILE A 160 -1.94 -14.57 21.12
N LEU A 161 -1.87 -13.24 21.01
CA LEU A 161 -0.63 -12.48 21.23
C LEU A 161 -0.07 -12.68 22.64
N LYS A 162 -0.96 -12.83 23.63
CA LYS A 162 -0.54 -13.04 25.04
C LYS A 162 0.03 -14.43 25.33
N ILE A 163 -0.49 -15.48 24.68
CA ILE A 163 -0.14 -16.87 24.99
C ILE A 163 0.90 -17.46 24.04
N THR A 164 1.16 -16.84 22.89
CA THR A 164 2.06 -17.41 21.88
C THR A 164 3.50 -16.99 22.13
N PRO A 165 4.45 -17.93 22.33
CA PRO A 165 5.87 -17.65 22.46
C PRO A 165 6.51 -17.07 21.18
N ASP A 166 7.57 -16.28 21.32
CA ASP A 166 8.24 -15.58 20.23
C ASP A 166 8.77 -16.47 19.11
N PHE A 167 9.27 -17.65 19.46
CA PHE A 167 9.77 -18.58 18.44
C PHE A 167 8.66 -19.12 17.53
N LEU A 168 7.44 -19.31 18.06
CA LEU A 168 6.28 -19.72 17.26
C LEU A 168 5.82 -18.62 16.30
N PHE A 169 5.90 -17.37 16.69
CA PHE A 169 5.58 -16.25 15.78
C PHE A 169 6.54 -16.21 14.61
N ARG A 170 7.84 -16.37 14.81
CA ARG A 170 8.83 -16.45 13.72
C ARG A 170 8.55 -17.64 12.77
N PHE A 171 8.14 -18.78 13.33
CA PHE A 171 7.73 -19.92 12.53
C PHE A 171 6.46 -19.64 11.72
N TYR A 172 5.40 -19.12 12.37
CA TYR A 172 4.15 -18.79 11.70
C TYR A 172 4.34 -17.74 10.61
N MET A 173 5.13 -16.71 10.85
CA MET A 173 5.45 -15.68 9.87
C MET A 173 6.04 -16.28 8.59
N ARG A 174 7.06 -17.15 8.71
CA ARG A 174 7.68 -17.80 7.55
C ARG A 174 6.72 -18.69 6.78
N VAL A 175 5.95 -19.53 7.49
CA VAL A 175 5.01 -20.46 6.88
C VAL A 175 3.86 -19.69 6.19
N THR A 176 3.28 -18.74 6.88
CA THR A 176 2.13 -17.98 6.34
C THR A 176 2.53 -17.06 5.22
N LYS A 177 3.72 -16.43 5.25
CA LYS A 177 4.26 -15.67 4.11
C LYS A 177 4.34 -16.59 2.88
N LYS A 178 4.97 -17.75 3.00
CA LYS A 178 5.08 -18.71 1.89
C LYS A 178 3.72 -19.15 1.36
N ILE A 179 2.74 -19.39 2.24
CA ILE A 179 1.39 -19.78 1.83
C ILE A 179 0.68 -18.62 1.11
N MET A 180 0.62 -17.44 1.71
CA MET A 180 -0.16 -16.32 1.16
C MET A 180 0.37 -15.81 -0.17
N THR A 181 1.69 -15.95 -0.44
CA THR A 181 2.34 -15.53 -1.69
C THR A 181 2.59 -16.67 -2.69
N SER A 182 2.04 -17.88 -2.46
CA SER A 182 2.31 -19.03 -3.31
C SER A 182 1.55 -19.04 -4.65
N TRP A 183 0.61 -18.12 -4.84
CA TRP A 183 -0.11 -17.99 -6.10
C TRP A 183 0.50 -16.86 -6.93
N SER A 184 1.02 -17.23 -8.10
CA SER A 184 1.62 -16.25 -9.01
C SER A 184 0.57 -15.25 -9.50
N ASP A 185 0.91 -13.98 -9.39
CA ASP A 185 0.15 -12.86 -9.95
C ASP A 185 0.10 -12.87 -11.48
N GLU A 186 1.13 -13.44 -12.14
CA GLU A 186 1.19 -13.56 -13.60
C GLU A 186 0.19 -14.58 -14.15
N SER A 187 0.01 -15.72 -13.49
CA SER A 187 -0.83 -16.83 -13.93
C SER A 187 -2.24 -16.83 -13.35
N SER A 188 -2.52 -15.99 -12.36
CA SER A 188 -3.83 -15.90 -11.72
C SER A 188 -4.80 -15.05 -12.53
N GLU A 189 -6.05 -15.50 -12.65
CA GLU A 189 -7.15 -14.71 -13.27
C GLU A 189 -7.59 -13.56 -12.38
N GLU A 190 -7.46 -13.73 -11.07
CA GLU A 190 -7.76 -12.71 -10.07
C GLU A 190 -6.52 -12.41 -9.22
N ILE A 191 -6.41 -11.18 -8.81
CA ILE A 191 -5.32 -10.63 -8.01
C ILE A 191 -5.87 -9.81 -6.85
N CYS A 192 -5.04 -9.55 -5.84
CA CYS A 192 -5.43 -8.67 -4.74
C CYS A 192 -4.21 -8.03 -4.05
N SER A 193 -4.42 -6.87 -3.42
CA SER A 193 -3.60 -6.42 -2.31
C SER A 193 -4.09 -7.11 -1.03
N LEU A 194 -3.28 -8.00 -0.44
CA LEU A 194 -3.68 -8.77 0.74
C LEU A 194 -3.90 -7.89 1.98
N PHE A 195 -3.27 -6.73 2.01
CA PHE A 195 -3.29 -5.77 3.13
C PHE A 195 -3.94 -4.44 2.77
N GLY A 196 -4.59 -4.36 1.61
CA GLY A 196 -5.33 -3.18 1.18
C GLY A 196 -6.46 -2.81 2.15
N VAL A 197 -6.69 -1.50 2.30
CA VAL A 197 -7.65 -0.93 3.26
C VAL A 197 -9.10 -1.26 2.96
N ALA A 198 -9.45 -1.51 1.69
CA ALA A 198 -10.80 -1.87 1.27
C ALA A 198 -11.23 -3.28 1.75
N GLY A 199 -10.26 -4.08 2.19
CA GLY A 199 -10.44 -5.43 2.71
C GLY A 199 -10.58 -6.49 1.62
N TYR A 200 -10.16 -7.72 1.94
CA TYR A 200 -9.97 -8.83 1.00
C TYR A 200 -11.07 -8.98 -0.07
N ARG A 201 -12.33 -8.82 0.29
CA ARG A 201 -13.43 -8.99 -0.68
C ARG A 201 -13.45 -7.92 -1.78
N ARG A 202 -13.10 -6.69 -1.47
CA ARG A 202 -13.03 -5.59 -2.46
C ARG A 202 -11.69 -5.58 -3.19
N GLU A 203 -10.63 -5.95 -2.49
CA GLU A 203 -9.27 -6.03 -3.06
C GLU A 203 -9.12 -7.17 -4.07
N VAL A 204 -9.87 -8.28 -3.91
CA VAL A 204 -9.90 -9.34 -4.93
C VAL A 204 -10.63 -8.85 -6.16
N MET A 205 -9.93 -8.81 -7.29
CA MET A 205 -10.48 -8.34 -8.57
C MET A 205 -9.88 -9.11 -9.75
N PRO A 206 -10.57 -9.13 -10.90
CA PRO A 206 -10.00 -9.66 -12.14
C PRO A 206 -8.67 -8.96 -12.48
N ARG A 207 -7.65 -9.73 -12.84
CA ARG A 207 -6.35 -9.19 -13.28
C ARG A 207 -6.50 -8.21 -14.45
N SER A 208 -7.52 -8.40 -15.30
CA SER A 208 -7.82 -7.54 -16.44
C SER A 208 -8.22 -6.09 -16.05
N TYR A 209 -8.57 -5.82 -14.79
CA TYR A 209 -8.81 -4.45 -14.34
C TYR A 209 -7.51 -3.66 -14.22
N LEU A 210 -6.42 -4.33 -13.84
CA LEU A 210 -5.11 -3.71 -13.75
C LEU A 210 -4.30 -3.83 -15.05
N MET A 211 -4.27 -5.02 -15.65
CA MET A 211 -3.39 -5.32 -16.78
C MET A 211 -4.13 -5.36 -18.12
N PRO A 212 -3.52 -4.86 -19.21
CA PRO A 212 -2.24 -4.14 -19.22
C PRO A 212 -2.35 -2.74 -18.60
N LEU A 213 -1.31 -2.31 -17.88
CA LEU A 213 -1.24 -0.96 -17.31
C LEU A 213 -1.33 0.12 -18.40
N LYS A 214 -1.84 1.29 -18.05
CA LYS A 214 -1.88 2.48 -18.94
C LYS A 214 -1.17 3.65 -18.27
N LYS A 215 -0.54 4.48 -19.08
CA LYS A 215 0.01 5.74 -18.62
C LYS A 215 -1.10 6.76 -18.43
N VAL A 216 -1.03 7.51 -17.34
CA VAL A 216 -1.93 8.60 -16.96
C VAL A 216 -1.11 9.80 -16.51
N LEU A 217 -1.70 11.00 -16.62
CA LEU A 217 -1.12 12.21 -16.03
C LEU A 217 -1.47 12.29 -14.54
N PHE A 218 -0.48 12.66 -13.74
CA PHE A 218 -0.61 12.98 -12.33
C PHE A 218 0.31 14.14 -11.98
N GLU A 219 -0.24 15.30 -11.65
CA GLU A 219 0.51 16.55 -11.41
C GLU A 219 1.49 16.93 -12.55
N GLY A 220 1.09 16.71 -13.81
CA GLY A 220 1.91 17.00 -14.98
C GLY A 220 2.95 15.93 -15.35
N GLU A 221 3.15 14.92 -14.54
CA GLU A 221 4.05 13.79 -14.74
C GLU A 221 3.28 12.55 -15.23
N GLU A 222 3.95 11.67 -15.99
CA GLU A 222 3.35 10.40 -16.44
C GLU A 222 3.68 9.26 -15.48
N PHE A 223 2.64 8.54 -15.04
CA PHE A 223 2.77 7.31 -14.24
C PHE A 223 1.88 6.20 -14.81
N PHE A 224 2.21 4.95 -14.50
CA PHE A 224 1.31 3.85 -14.76
C PHE A 224 0.13 3.83 -13.78
N ALA A 225 -1.01 3.36 -14.27
CA ALA A 225 -2.23 3.14 -13.49
C ALA A 225 -2.98 1.91 -14.04
N PRO A 226 -4.01 1.40 -13.36
CA PRO A 226 -4.85 0.32 -13.86
C PRO A 226 -5.34 0.55 -15.28
N GLY A 227 -5.25 -0.46 -16.12
CA GLY A 227 -5.61 -0.37 -17.53
C GLY A 227 -7.10 -0.15 -17.77
N ASP A 228 -7.95 -0.66 -16.89
CA ASP A 228 -9.40 -0.44 -16.91
C ASP A 228 -9.85 0.22 -15.60
N MET A 229 -9.75 1.55 -15.58
CA MET A 229 -9.98 2.38 -14.39
C MET A 229 -11.44 2.34 -13.90
N ASP A 230 -12.42 2.27 -14.79
CA ASP A 230 -13.84 2.34 -14.36
C ASP A 230 -14.26 1.13 -13.50
N PRO A 231 -14.07 -0.13 -13.93
CA PRO A 231 -14.40 -1.26 -13.08
C PRO A 231 -13.48 -1.37 -11.85
N TYR A 232 -12.20 -0.96 -11.95
CA TYR A 232 -11.28 -0.91 -10.82
C TYR A 232 -11.80 0.04 -9.73
N LEU A 233 -12.09 1.28 -10.07
CA LEU A 233 -12.57 2.29 -9.12
C LEU A 233 -13.96 1.97 -8.57
N LYS A 234 -14.87 1.45 -9.42
CA LYS A 234 -16.18 0.96 -8.97
C LYS A 234 -16.06 -0.17 -7.95
N ARG A 235 -15.10 -1.06 -8.14
CA ARG A 235 -14.84 -2.18 -7.22
C ARG A 235 -14.43 -1.70 -5.83
N LEU A 236 -13.58 -0.70 -5.76
CA LEU A 236 -13.05 -0.17 -4.49
C LEU A 236 -14.03 0.81 -3.82
N TYR A 237 -14.57 1.73 -4.58
CA TYR A 237 -15.28 2.91 -4.05
C TYR A 237 -16.79 2.93 -4.35
N GLY A 238 -17.28 2.06 -5.22
CA GLY A 238 -18.68 2.11 -5.67
C GLY A 238 -18.93 3.28 -6.61
N ASP A 239 -19.78 4.22 -6.25
CA ASP A 239 -20.00 5.46 -7.02
C ASP A 239 -18.86 6.46 -6.77
N TYR A 240 -17.72 6.23 -7.43
CA TYR A 240 -16.53 7.07 -7.30
C TYR A 240 -16.64 8.41 -8.06
N LYS A 241 -17.66 8.55 -8.93
CA LYS A 241 -17.86 9.79 -9.73
C LYS A 241 -18.49 10.90 -8.90
N THR A 242 -19.32 10.55 -7.94
CA THR A 242 -19.91 11.50 -7.01
C THR A 242 -18.88 11.90 -5.96
N LEU A 243 -18.67 13.20 -5.78
CA LEU A 243 -17.80 13.70 -4.71
C LEU A 243 -18.44 13.44 -3.35
N PRO A 244 -17.65 13.10 -2.31
CA PRO A 244 -18.18 13.01 -0.96
C PRO A 244 -18.74 14.36 -0.48
N PRO A 245 -19.61 14.41 0.54
CA PRO A 245 -20.05 15.64 1.17
C PRO A 245 -18.86 16.53 1.60
N GLU A 246 -19.04 17.86 1.61
CA GLU A 246 -17.94 18.78 1.91
C GLU A 246 -17.32 18.57 3.28
N GLU A 247 -18.12 18.17 4.26
CA GLU A 247 -17.71 17.81 5.61
C GLU A 247 -16.81 16.56 5.68
N GLU A 248 -16.73 15.76 4.63
CA GLU A 248 -15.85 14.58 4.52
C GLU A 248 -14.58 14.87 3.70
N ARG A 249 -14.42 16.08 3.17
CA ARG A 249 -13.29 16.52 2.32
C ARG A 249 -12.19 17.15 3.17
N TYR A 250 -11.52 16.36 3.99
CA TYR A 250 -10.43 16.81 4.83
C TYR A 250 -9.28 15.77 4.85
N PRO A 251 -8.03 16.22 5.13
CA PRO A 251 -6.89 15.32 5.27
C PRO A 251 -7.13 14.30 6.38
N ARG A 252 -6.71 13.07 6.16
CA ARG A 252 -6.91 11.97 7.12
C ARG A 252 -5.77 11.83 8.11
N HIS A 253 -4.60 12.36 7.79
CA HIS A 253 -3.40 12.32 8.61
C HIS A 253 -2.97 13.74 9.00
N ASP A 254 -2.29 13.88 10.11
CA ASP A 254 -1.77 15.17 10.58
C ASP A 254 -0.40 15.54 9.94
N SER A 255 0.10 14.71 9.02
CA SER A 255 1.40 14.89 8.36
C SER A 255 1.54 16.23 7.62
N TYR A 256 0.47 16.76 7.04
CA TYR A 256 0.48 18.05 6.32
C TYR A 256 0.97 19.22 7.17
N ARG A 257 0.77 19.17 8.50
CA ARG A 257 1.16 20.25 9.42
C ARG A 257 2.66 20.51 9.46
N MET A 258 3.47 19.52 9.13
CA MET A 258 4.92 19.65 9.10
C MET A 258 5.43 20.40 7.85
N TYR A 259 4.58 20.48 6.82
CA TYR A 259 4.88 21.11 5.53
C TYR A 259 4.20 22.49 5.40
N LEU A 260 3.52 22.97 6.44
CA LEU A 260 3.03 24.35 6.48
C LEU A 260 4.25 25.29 6.50
N LYS A 261 4.32 26.19 5.54
CA LYS A 261 5.30 27.31 5.59
C LYS A 261 4.88 28.21 6.75
N GLU A 262 5.82 28.45 7.67
CA GLU A 262 5.69 29.48 8.71
C GLU A 262 5.46 30.87 8.10
#